data_cd3480f08f9410f890d2c5d7622939a2
#
_entry.id   cd3480f08f9410f890d2c5d7622939a2
#
_cell.length_a   1.000
_cell.length_b   1.000
_cell.length_c   1.000
_cell.angle_alpha   90.00
_cell.angle_beta   90.00
_cell.angle_gamma   90.00
#
_symmetry.space_group_name_H-M   'P 1'
#
loop_
_entity.id
_entity.type
_entity.pdbx_description
1 polymer ?
#
loop_
_entity_poly.entity_id
_entity_poly.type
_entity_poly.pdbx_seq_one_letter_code
_entity_poly.pdbx_strand_id
1 'polypeptide(L)'
;MAKILTVFNQKGGCGKTMTAMQLAGTCAMRGYSTLVVDMDSQGTALVWSTVKPDPQLRLKATGFPAKVESFAPLGRGMVRPVADLAPLYDLIIIDTPPAVASEAPWAALQISDLALIPFVPTAADMWAKEARVLARKAMEQNPDIKGVHHLPSMVRRGNTIAGVLDQFKSDPEVSLLNSTVSLLNAYLDSQMLGLCVGQLSSSSTAAKEMSALSDEVLTLLGLAKSVAVKRKGKR
;
A
#
# COMPACT_ATOMS: atom_id res chain seq x y z
N MET A 1 6.41 6.34 -17.70
CA MET A 1 6.28 7.06 -16.41
C MET A 1 5.78 6.08 -15.36
N ALA A 2 6.25 6.20 -14.12
CA ALA A 2 5.76 5.39 -13.02
C ALA A 2 4.24 5.48 -12.89
N LYS A 3 3.62 4.41 -12.39
CA LYS A 3 2.29 4.47 -11.84
C LYS A 3 2.35 4.91 -10.38
N ILE A 4 1.46 5.79 -9.96
CA ILE A 4 1.44 6.37 -8.62
C ILE A 4 0.24 5.81 -7.85
N LEU A 5 0.55 5.15 -6.73
CA LEU A 5 -0.43 4.63 -5.77
C LEU A 5 -0.36 5.44 -4.48
N THR A 6 -1.47 6.00 -4.03
CA THR A 6 -1.54 6.63 -2.70
C THR A 6 -2.25 5.74 -1.71
N VAL A 7 -1.65 5.55 -0.53
CA VAL A 7 -2.27 4.87 0.61
C VAL A 7 -2.63 5.93 1.65
N PHE A 8 -3.92 6.14 1.87
CA PHE A 8 -4.40 7.19 2.75
C PHE A 8 -5.58 6.76 3.61
N ASN A 9 -5.68 7.33 4.78
CA ASN A 9 -6.85 7.36 5.66
C ASN A 9 -6.58 8.39 6.74
N GLN A 10 -7.57 9.15 7.14
CA GLN A 10 -7.44 10.14 8.23
C GLN A 10 -7.29 9.48 9.59
N LYS A 11 -7.76 8.24 9.73
CA LYS A 11 -7.63 7.46 10.98
C LYS A 11 -6.21 6.94 11.16
N GLY A 12 -5.67 7.12 12.37
CA GLY A 12 -4.43 6.49 12.81
C GLY A 12 -4.62 4.99 13.06
N GLY A 13 -3.54 4.19 12.92
CA GLY A 13 -3.54 2.78 13.28
C GLY A 13 -4.33 1.84 12.35
N CYS A 14 -4.77 2.30 11.18
CA CYS A 14 -5.50 1.46 10.21
C CYS A 14 -4.60 0.69 9.23
N GLY A 15 -3.28 0.76 9.38
CA GLY A 15 -2.32 -0.01 8.59
C GLY A 15 -1.82 0.66 7.31
N LYS A 16 -1.87 1.99 7.16
CA LYS A 16 -1.37 2.71 5.97
C LYS A 16 0.08 2.37 5.64
N THR A 17 1.00 2.72 6.54
CA THR A 17 2.44 2.47 6.38
C THR A 17 2.74 1.00 6.17
N MET A 18 2.08 0.11 6.95
CA MET A 18 2.25 -1.33 6.79
C MET A 18 1.83 -1.77 5.37
N THR A 19 0.68 -1.33 4.88
CA THR A 19 0.20 -1.64 3.53
C THR A 19 1.17 -1.10 2.45
N ALA A 20 1.59 0.17 2.56
CA ALA A 20 2.52 0.79 1.61
C ALA A 20 3.84 0.03 1.53
N MET A 21 4.46 -0.26 2.67
CA MET A 21 5.74 -0.96 2.75
C MET A 21 5.64 -2.41 2.26
N GLN A 22 4.63 -3.15 2.69
CA GLN A 22 4.47 -4.55 2.27
C GLN A 22 4.19 -4.68 0.77
N LEU A 23 3.35 -3.81 0.21
CA LEU A 23 3.12 -3.75 -1.24
C LEU A 23 4.40 -3.40 -1.99
N ALA A 24 5.11 -2.35 -1.55
CA ALA A 24 6.37 -1.93 -2.18
C ALA A 24 7.39 -3.07 -2.18
N GLY A 25 7.60 -3.71 -1.03
CA GLY A 25 8.51 -4.84 -0.90
C GLY A 25 8.12 -6.01 -1.80
N THR A 26 6.83 -6.35 -1.87
CA THR A 26 6.31 -7.43 -2.71
C THR A 26 6.49 -7.11 -4.19
N CYS A 27 6.20 -5.87 -4.63
CA CYS A 27 6.39 -5.45 -6.02
C CYS A 27 7.87 -5.43 -6.41
N ALA A 28 8.75 -4.93 -5.52
CA ALA A 28 10.19 -4.94 -5.76
C ALA A 28 10.75 -6.37 -5.89
N MET A 29 10.33 -7.31 -5.05
CA MET A 29 10.69 -8.73 -5.17
C MET A 29 10.22 -9.36 -6.49
N ARG A 30 9.19 -8.82 -7.12
CA ARG A 30 8.69 -9.23 -8.45
C ARG A 30 9.41 -8.54 -9.61
N GLY A 31 10.41 -7.70 -9.32
CA GLY A 31 11.23 -7.01 -10.30
C GLY A 31 10.64 -5.72 -10.84
N TYR A 32 9.69 -5.09 -10.12
CA TYR A 32 9.27 -3.72 -10.38
C TYR A 32 10.22 -2.75 -9.69
N SER A 33 10.74 -1.76 -10.42
CA SER A 33 11.46 -0.63 -9.81
C SER A 33 10.48 0.18 -8.98
N THR A 34 10.60 0.10 -7.64
CA THR A 34 9.58 0.61 -6.72
C THR A 34 10.18 1.62 -5.75
N LEU A 35 9.51 2.77 -5.60
CA LEU A 35 9.81 3.81 -4.61
C LEU A 35 8.64 3.94 -3.63
N VAL A 36 8.95 4.06 -2.34
CA VAL A 36 8.01 4.55 -1.32
C VAL A 36 8.36 5.99 -1.00
N VAL A 37 7.37 6.87 -1.08
CA VAL A 37 7.44 8.26 -0.63
C VAL A 37 6.74 8.36 0.72
N ASP A 38 7.53 8.52 1.79
CA ASP A 38 7.04 8.67 3.15
C ASP A 38 6.68 10.15 3.41
N MET A 39 5.38 10.41 3.55
CA MET A 39 4.84 11.77 3.83
C MET A 39 4.51 11.96 5.31
N ASP A 40 4.72 10.95 6.17
CA ASP A 40 4.49 11.07 7.59
C ASP A 40 5.74 11.64 8.28
N SER A 41 5.58 12.70 9.06
CA SER A 41 6.65 13.30 9.85
C SER A 41 7.21 12.36 10.92
N GLN A 42 6.51 11.28 11.27
CA GLN A 42 7.03 10.23 12.15
C GLN A 42 8.10 9.37 11.46
N GLY A 43 8.19 9.39 10.13
CA GLY A 43 9.23 8.72 9.37
C GLY A 43 9.22 7.18 9.49
N THR A 44 8.08 6.58 9.81
CA THR A 44 7.99 5.14 10.09
C THR A 44 8.43 4.29 8.90
N ALA A 45 8.03 4.65 7.67
CA ALA A 45 8.43 3.92 6.47
C ALA A 45 9.93 4.05 6.22
N LEU A 46 10.49 5.25 6.38
CA LEU A 46 11.92 5.49 6.22
C LEU A 46 12.73 4.67 7.24
N VAL A 47 12.37 4.76 8.53
CA VAL A 47 13.04 3.99 9.60
C VAL A 47 12.98 2.49 9.31
N TRP A 48 11.80 1.97 8.95
CA TRP A 48 11.64 0.56 8.58
C TRP A 48 12.67 0.13 7.52
N SER A 49 12.86 0.90 6.47
CA SER A 49 13.77 0.57 5.37
C SER A 49 15.25 0.58 5.77
N THR A 50 15.62 1.29 6.84
CA THR A 50 17.01 1.39 7.31
C THR A 50 17.42 0.26 8.25
N VAL A 51 16.46 -0.41 8.87
CA VAL A 51 16.71 -1.56 9.74
C VAL A 51 17.38 -2.68 8.94
N LYS A 52 18.39 -3.31 9.56
CA LYS A 52 19.06 -4.48 9.00
C LYS A 52 18.80 -5.67 9.91
N PRO A 53 18.43 -6.83 9.34
CA PRO A 53 18.25 -8.03 10.14
C PRO A 53 19.57 -8.46 10.77
N ASP A 54 19.48 -9.02 11.98
CA ASP A 54 20.65 -9.60 12.65
C ASP A 54 21.24 -10.73 11.78
N PRO A 55 22.54 -10.69 11.45
CA PRO A 55 23.20 -11.75 10.69
C PRO A 55 23.08 -13.14 11.33
N GLN A 56 22.90 -13.23 12.65
CA GLN A 56 22.72 -14.50 13.37
C GLN A 56 21.41 -15.21 12.99
N LEU A 57 20.41 -14.48 12.51
CA LEU A 57 19.15 -15.05 12.03
C LEU A 57 19.30 -15.81 10.71
N ARG A 58 20.44 -15.72 10.04
CA ARG A 58 20.77 -16.40 8.78
C ARG A 58 19.69 -16.23 7.69
N LEU A 59 19.02 -15.07 7.67
CA LEU A 59 18.07 -14.71 6.65
C LEU A 59 18.80 -14.47 5.31
N LYS A 60 18.18 -14.84 4.20
CA LYS A 60 18.74 -14.56 2.86
C LYS A 60 18.68 -13.05 2.52
N ALA A 61 17.69 -12.37 3.05
CA ALA A 61 17.49 -10.94 2.81
C ALA A 61 18.37 -10.11 3.77
N THR A 62 18.99 -9.07 3.24
CA THR A 62 19.91 -8.18 3.98
C THR A 62 19.32 -6.79 4.23
N GLY A 63 18.08 -6.55 3.82
CA GLY A 63 17.36 -5.30 4.02
C GLY A 63 16.13 -5.19 3.15
N PHE A 64 15.44 -4.07 3.25
CA PHE A 64 14.20 -3.80 2.52
C PHE A 64 14.46 -3.73 0.99
N PRO A 65 13.62 -4.33 0.14
CA PRO A 65 13.95 -4.50 -1.29
C PRO A 65 13.56 -3.30 -2.17
N ALA A 66 12.73 -2.36 -1.68
CA ALA A 66 12.37 -1.15 -2.39
C ALA A 66 13.10 0.08 -1.83
N LYS A 67 13.23 1.13 -2.63
CA LYS A 67 13.74 2.41 -2.15
C LYS A 67 12.68 3.14 -1.35
N VAL A 68 13.09 3.84 -0.29
CA VAL A 68 12.21 4.66 0.55
C VAL A 68 12.84 6.03 0.72
N GLU A 69 12.08 7.09 0.47
CA GLU A 69 12.50 8.48 0.67
C GLU A 69 11.43 9.23 1.46
N SER A 70 11.85 10.10 2.39
CA SER A 70 10.93 10.95 3.14
C SER A 70 10.77 12.29 2.45
N PHE A 71 9.52 12.63 2.12
CA PHE A 71 9.12 13.93 1.59
C PHE A 71 8.20 14.69 2.55
N ALA A 72 8.06 14.21 3.79
CA ALA A 72 7.25 14.84 4.82
C ALA A 72 7.53 16.35 4.99
N PRO A 73 8.82 16.83 4.98
CA PRO A 73 9.10 18.25 5.10
C PRO A 73 8.60 19.10 3.93
N LEU A 74 8.33 18.50 2.78
CA LEU A 74 7.88 19.23 1.59
C LEU A 74 6.38 19.51 1.59
N GLY A 75 5.59 18.80 2.39
CA GLY A 75 4.14 18.94 2.40
C GLY A 75 3.55 18.87 0.98
N ARG A 76 2.77 19.88 0.58
CA ARG A 76 2.21 20.00 -0.79
C ARG A 76 3.27 20.13 -1.89
N GLY A 77 4.45 20.61 -1.56
CA GLY A 77 5.57 20.78 -2.51
C GLY A 77 6.13 19.45 -3.05
N MET A 78 5.71 18.30 -2.50
CA MET A 78 6.16 16.97 -2.93
C MET A 78 5.77 16.61 -4.37
N VAL A 79 4.75 17.26 -4.94
CA VAL A 79 4.22 16.94 -6.28
C VAL A 79 5.32 16.98 -7.35
N ARG A 80 6.11 18.05 -7.39
CA ARG A 80 7.18 18.21 -8.39
C ARG A 80 8.31 17.20 -8.22
N PRO A 81 8.91 17.04 -7.04
CA PRO A 81 9.91 15.98 -6.81
C PRO A 81 9.43 14.57 -7.17
N VAL A 82 8.18 14.22 -6.90
CA VAL A 82 7.62 12.93 -7.29
C VAL A 82 7.54 12.81 -8.82
N ALA A 83 7.10 13.87 -9.51
CA ALA A 83 7.05 13.89 -10.97
C ALA A 83 8.45 13.76 -11.61
N ASP A 84 9.46 14.42 -11.02
CA ASP A 84 10.85 14.34 -11.48
C ASP A 84 11.44 12.93 -11.29
N LEU A 85 11.01 12.18 -10.28
CA LEU A 85 11.42 10.80 -10.02
C LEU A 85 10.64 9.76 -10.85
N ALA A 86 9.44 10.09 -11.32
CA ALA A 86 8.57 9.15 -12.01
C ALA A 86 9.21 8.42 -13.22
N PRO A 87 10.13 9.01 -14.01
CA PRO A 87 10.80 8.30 -15.09
C PRO A 87 11.73 7.16 -14.63
N LEU A 88 12.14 7.14 -13.36
CA LEU A 88 13.13 6.20 -12.82
C LEU A 88 12.49 4.92 -12.25
N TYR A 89 11.17 4.91 -12.09
CA TYR A 89 10.44 3.82 -11.42
C TYR A 89 9.30 3.28 -12.27
N ASP A 90 8.91 2.04 -12.01
CA ASP A 90 7.67 1.44 -12.51
C ASP A 90 6.48 1.82 -11.62
N LEU A 91 6.71 1.88 -10.30
CA LEU A 91 5.70 2.12 -9.28
C LEU A 91 6.22 3.06 -8.20
N ILE A 92 5.45 4.09 -7.88
CA ILE A 92 5.66 4.95 -6.71
C ILE A 92 4.48 4.76 -5.76
N ILE A 93 4.76 4.43 -4.51
CA ILE A 93 3.74 4.30 -3.46
C ILE A 93 3.92 5.44 -2.47
N ILE A 94 2.88 6.25 -2.30
CA ILE A 94 2.88 7.37 -1.36
C ILE A 94 2.17 6.95 -0.08
N ASP A 95 2.93 6.89 1.02
CA ASP A 95 2.41 6.67 2.37
C ASP A 95 2.08 8.01 3.02
N THR A 96 0.83 8.21 3.43
CA THR A 96 0.37 9.51 3.95
C THR A 96 0.16 9.49 5.47
N PRO A 97 0.35 10.65 6.14
CA PRO A 97 0.09 10.75 7.57
C PRO A 97 -1.40 10.56 7.90
N PRO A 98 -1.72 10.17 9.16
CA PRO A 98 -3.09 10.15 9.66
C PRO A 98 -3.48 11.58 10.03
N ALA A 99 -3.96 12.39 9.10
CA ALA A 99 -4.21 13.77 9.46
C ALA A 99 -5.45 14.39 8.82
N VAL A 100 -6.33 14.87 9.68
CA VAL A 100 -7.40 15.80 9.31
C VAL A 100 -6.83 17.16 8.91
N ALA A 101 -5.68 17.56 9.48
CA ALA A 101 -5.04 18.86 9.26
C ALA A 101 -3.88 18.84 8.22
N SER A 102 -3.50 17.69 7.69
CA SER A 102 -2.42 17.60 6.70
C SER A 102 -2.96 17.74 5.28
N GLU A 103 -2.33 18.59 4.50
CA GLU A 103 -2.62 18.71 3.07
C GLU A 103 -1.89 17.64 2.22
N ALA A 104 -1.01 16.86 2.82
CA ALA A 104 -0.23 15.83 2.12
C ALA A 104 -1.10 14.74 1.45
N PRO A 105 -2.16 14.18 2.09
CA PRO A 105 -3.04 13.23 1.43
C PRO A 105 -3.73 13.83 0.20
N TRP A 106 -4.14 15.10 0.29
CA TRP A 106 -4.76 15.80 -0.84
C TRP A 106 -3.78 15.98 -2.00
N ALA A 107 -2.58 16.48 -1.72
CA ALA A 107 -1.54 16.66 -2.75
C ALA A 107 -1.15 15.31 -3.42
N ALA A 108 -1.05 14.24 -2.64
CA ALA A 108 -0.78 12.90 -3.15
C ALA A 108 -1.88 12.42 -4.09
N LEU A 109 -3.15 12.58 -3.72
CA LEU A 109 -4.29 12.17 -4.53
C LEU A 109 -4.38 12.92 -5.86
N GLN A 110 -3.90 14.18 -5.94
CA GLN A 110 -3.91 14.96 -7.18
C GLN A 110 -2.98 14.38 -8.27
N ILE A 111 -2.02 13.55 -7.91
CA ILE A 111 -1.04 12.96 -8.84
C ILE A 111 -1.14 11.44 -8.90
N SER A 112 -2.15 10.84 -8.25
CA SER A 112 -2.30 9.40 -8.15
C SER A 112 -3.01 8.79 -9.36
N ASP A 113 -2.54 7.65 -9.82
CA ASP A 113 -3.28 6.76 -10.75
C ASP A 113 -4.31 5.87 -10.02
N LEU A 114 -4.06 5.58 -8.75
CA LEU A 114 -4.89 4.73 -7.89
C LEU A 114 -4.74 5.14 -6.43
N ALA A 115 -5.76 4.92 -5.62
CA ALA A 115 -5.64 5.13 -4.19
C ALA A 115 -6.29 4.01 -3.36
N LEU A 116 -5.70 3.70 -2.21
CA LEU A 116 -6.21 2.73 -1.24
C LEU A 116 -6.55 3.41 0.08
N ILE A 117 -7.68 2.99 0.64
CA ILE A 117 -8.15 3.37 1.98
C ILE A 117 -8.10 2.12 2.86
N PRO A 118 -6.97 1.82 3.52
CA PRO A 118 -6.95 0.76 4.52
C PRO A 118 -7.87 1.11 5.69
N PHE A 119 -8.69 0.17 6.11
CA PHE A 119 -9.58 0.34 7.26
C PHE A 119 -9.66 -0.94 8.09
N VAL A 120 -9.87 -0.78 9.40
CA VAL A 120 -10.14 -1.93 10.28
C VAL A 120 -11.65 -2.18 10.25
N PRO A 121 -12.14 -3.39 9.95
CA PRO A 121 -13.57 -3.67 9.88
C PRO A 121 -14.25 -3.56 11.25
N THR A 122 -14.57 -2.33 11.66
CA THR A 122 -15.28 -1.99 12.89
C THR A 122 -16.45 -1.06 12.61
N ALA A 123 -17.43 -1.00 13.50
CA ALA A 123 -18.54 -0.06 13.39
C ALA A 123 -18.05 1.41 13.29
N ALA A 124 -16.99 1.75 14.02
CA ALA A 124 -16.41 3.10 13.98
C ALA A 124 -15.84 3.48 12.60
N ASP A 125 -15.23 2.51 11.89
CA ASP A 125 -14.73 2.76 10.53
C ASP A 125 -15.85 2.88 9.50
N MET A 126 -16.97 2.17 9.72
CA MET A 126 -18.16 2.31 8.87
C MET A 126 -18.77 3.72 8.91
N TRP A 127 -18.68 4.38 10.05
CA TRP A 127 -19.23 5.73 10.25
C TRP A 127 -18.26 6.83 9.84
N ALA A 128 -16.98 6.54 9.67
CA ALA A 128 -15.98 7.49 9.22
C ALA A 128 -16.22 7.87 7.75
N LYS A 129 -16.64 9.12 7.50
CA LYS A 129 -16.98 9.61 6.15
C LYS A 129 -15.85 10.40 5.51
N GLU A 130 -14.88 10.86 6.28
CA GLU A 130 -13.89 11.85 5.86
C GLU A 130 -13.00 11.35 4.72
N ALA A 131 -12.52 10.10 4.81
CA ALA A 131 -11.72 9.50 3.75
C ALA A 131 -12.51 9.36 2.43
N ARG A 132 -13.80 9.03 2.50
CA ARG A 132 -14.70 8.93 1.35
C ARG A 132 -14.96 10.30 0.70
N VAL A 133 -15.17 11.33 1.52
CA VAL A 133 -15.32 12.71 1.02
C VAL A 133 -14.06 13.15 0.27
N LEU A 134 -12.88 12.86 0.83
CA LEU A 134 -11.62 13.18 0.18
C LEU A 134 -11.43 12.37 -1.12
N ALA A 135 -11.79 11.09 -1.12
CA ALA A 135 -11.78 10.23 -2.29
C ALA A 135 -12.63 10.77 -3.43
N ARG A 136 -13.88 11.17 -3.12
CA ARG A 136 -14.79 11.76 -4.09
C ARG A 136 -14.22 13.01 -4.74
N LYS A 137 -13.75 13.95 -3.92
CA LYS A 137 -13.11 15.18 -4.41
C LYS A 137 -11.91 14.88 -5.30
N ALA A 138 -11.11 13.87 -4.94
CA ALA A 138 -9.96 13.48 -5.75
C ALA A 138 -10.40 12.94 -7.13
N MET A 139 -11.41 12.07 -7.19
CA MET A 139 -11.94 11.54 -8.44
C MET A 139 -12.60 12.63 -9.31
N GLU A 140 -13.17 13.66 -8.71
CA GLU A 140 -13.74 14.81 -9.43
C GLU A 140 -12.65 15.72 -10.05
N GLN A 141 -11.49 15.86 -9.39
CA GLN A 141 -10.46 16.84 -9.77
C GLN A 141 -9.22 16.23 -10.43
N ASN A 142 -8.97 14.94 -10.26
CA ASN A 142 -7.88 14.23 -10.91
C ASN A 142 -8.47 13.25 -11.95
N PRO A 143 -8.46 13.60 -13.24
CA PRO A 143 -9.01 12.74 -14.30
C PRO A 143 -8.16 11.49 -14.55
N ASP A 144 -6.91 11.44 -14.07
CA ASP A 144 -6.00 10.32 -14.27
C ASP A 144 -6.19 9.22 -13.21
N ILE A 145 -6.88 9.51 -12.10
CA ILE A 145 -7.14 8.51 -11.05
C ILE A 145 -8.15 7.47 -11.52
N LYS A 146 -7.72 6.23 -11.62
CA LYS A 146 -8.54 5.11 -12.12
C LYS A 146 -9.56 4.62 -11.10
N GLY A 147 -9.37 4.97 -9.83
CA GLY A 147 -10.28 4.64 -8.75
C GLY A 147 -9.66 4.83 -7.37
N VAL A 148 -10.55 4.83 -6.39
CA VAL A 148 -10.21 4.77 -4.97
C VAL A 148 -10.88 3.53 -4.39
N HIS A 149 -10.14 2.73 -3.64
CA HIS A 149 -10.62 1.45 -3.16
C HIS A 149 -10.43 1.29 -1.66
N HIS A 150 -11.44 0.79 -0.99
CA HIS A 150 -11.34 0.33 0.39
C HIS A 150 -10.54 -0.98 0.46
N LEU A 151 -9.59 -1.05 1.41
CA LEU A 151 -8.82 -2.25 1.72
C LEU A 151 -9.10 -2.69 3.17
N PRO A 152 -9.78 -3.83 3.39
CA PRO A 152 -9.91 -4.40 4.72
C PRO A 152 -8.52 -4.75 5.28
N SER A 153 -8.13 -4.10 6.37
CA SER A 153 -6.82 -4.25 7.00
C SER A 153 -6.97 -4.69 8.45
N MET A 154 -5.96 -5.37 9.00
CA MET A 154 -5.96 -5.90 10.36
C MET A 154 -7.20 -6.76 10.68
N VAL A 155 -7.65 -7.49 9.67
CA VAL A 155 -8.84 -8.34 9.77
C VAL A 155 -8.59 -9.47 10.77
N ARG A 156 -9.42 -9.58 11.79
CA ARG A 156 -9.42 -10.70 12.73
C ARG A 156 -10.33 -11.81 12.20
N ARG A 157 -9.98 -13.06 12.44
CA ARG A 157 -10.86 -14.19 12.13
C ARG A 157 -12.13 -14.11 12.99
N GLY A 158 -13.30 -14.22 12.35
CA GLY A 158 -14.61 -14.22 13.04
C GLY A 158 -15.76 -13.93 12.08
N ASN A 159 -16.96 -14.37 12.45
CA ASN A 159 -18.15 -14.30 11.59
C ASN A 159 -18.77 -12.90 11.48
N THR A 160 -18.46 -11.98 12.39
CA THR A 160 -19.04 -10.61 12.43
C THR A 160 -18.54 -9.71 11.29
N ILE A 161 -17.43 -10.07 10.68
CA ILE A 161 -16.74 -9.24 9.66
C ILE A 161 -17.52 -9.24 8.34
N ALA A 162 -18.18 -10.32 7.96
CA ALA A 162 -18.90 -10.42 6.69
C ALA A 162 -19.97 -9.32 6.54
N GLY A 163 -20.76 -9.08 7.56
CA GLY A 163 -21.80 -8.02 7.55
C GLY A 163 -21.21 -6.60 7.44
N VAL A 164 -20.04 -6.36 8.04
CA VAL A 164 -19.33 -5.08 7.89
C VAL A 164 -18.83 -4.91 6.46
N LEU A 165 -18.20 -5.93 5.89
CA LEU A 165 -17.68 -5.87 4.53
C LEU A 165 -18.80 -5.70 3.49
N ASP A 166 -19.97 -6.30 3.70
CA ASP A 166 -21.11 -6.16 2.79
C ASP A 166 -21.61 -4.70 2.70
N GLN A 167 -21.52 -3.93 3.78
CA GLN A 167 -21.82 -2.50 3.74
C GLN A 167 -20.82 -1.70 2.90
N PHE A 168 -19.52 -2.05 2.97
CA PHE A 168 -18.52 -1.42 2.12
C PHE A 168 -18.64 -1.83 0.65
N LYS A 169 -19.12 -3.04 0.35
CA LYS A 169 -19.41 -3.48 -1.03
C LYS A 169 -20.53 -2.69 -1.66
N SER A 170 -21.47 -2.19 -0.87
CA SER A 170 -22.60 -1.40 -1.36
C SER A 170 -22.29 0.10 -1.50
N ASP A 171 -21.06 0.54 -1.21
CA ASP A 171 -20.64 1.93 -1.44
C ASP A 171 -20.55 2.20 -2.95
N PRO A 172 -21.37 3.13 -3.50
CA PRO A 172 -21.42 3.38 -4.93
C PRO A 172 -20.19 4.16 -5.45
N GLU A 173 -19.40 4.77 -4.57
CA GLU A 173 -18.33 5.71 -4.92
C GLU A 173 -16.93 5.11 -4.71
N VAL A 174 -16.77 4.31 -3.67
CA VAL A 174 -15.49 3.74 -3.29
C VAL A 174 -15.62 2.22 -3.20
N SER A 175 -15.15 1.53 -4.23
CA SER A 175 -15.26 0.07 -4.30
C SER A 175 -14.38 -0.62 -3.26
N LEU A 176 -14.80 -1.81 -2.85
CA LEU A 176 -14.04 -2.67 -1.94
C LEU A 176 -13.13 -3.60 -2.76
N LEU A 177 -11.84 -3.70 -2.39
CA LEU A 177 -10.95 -4.71 -2.95
C LEU A 177 -11.39 -6.13 -2.53
N ASN A 178 -11.10 -7.11 -3.39
CA ASN A 178 -11.27 -8.51 -3.06
C ASN A 178 -10.24 -9.00 -2.04
N SER A 179 -9.04 -8.42 -2.09
CA SER A 179 -7.94 -8.71 -1.16
C SER A 179 -8.24 -8.17 0.23
N THR A 180 -7.80 -8.90 1.24
CA THR A 180 -7.86 -8.51 2.65
C THR A 180 -6.50 -8.73 3.30
N VAL A 181 -6.18 -7.92 4.30
CA VAL A 181 -4.96 -8.04 5.10
C VAL A 181 -5.32 -8.41 6.53
N SER A 182 -4.96 -9.62 6.93
CA SER A 182 -5.25 -10.14 8.27
C SER A 182 -4.37 -9.50 9.35
N LEU A 183 -4.81 -9.53 10.59
CA LEU A 183 -3.99 -9.18 11.75
C LEU A 183 -3.06 -10.37 12.09
N LEU A 184 -1.84 -10.36 11.56
CA LEU A 184 -0.85 -11.43 11.75
C LEU A 184 0.45 -10.86 12.32
N ASN A 185 1.07 -11.61 13.25
CA ASN A 185 2.37 -11.23 13.84
C ASN A 185 3.47 -11.11 12.78
N ALA A 186 3.41 -11.88 11.70
CA ALA A 186 4.38 -11.83 10.61
C ALA A 186 4.58 -10.41 10.03
N TYR A 187 3.57 -9.55 10.05
CA TYR A 187 3.71 -8.16 9.63
C TYR A 187 4.55 -7.34 10.60
N LEU A 188 4.36 -7.54 11.92
CA LEU A 188 5.18 -6.90 12.94
C LEU A 188 6.62 -7.42 12.91
N ASP A 189 6.79 -8.74 12.79
CA ASP A 189 8.11 -9.37 12.71
C ASP A 189 8.90 -8.85 11.51
N SER A 190 8.25 -8.70 10.34
CA SER A 190 8.90 -8.17 9.15
C SER A 190 9.30 -6.70 9.31
N GLN A 191 8.49 -5.89 9.97
CA GLN A 191 8.81 -4.50 10.29
C GLN A 191 10.02 -4.41 11.21
N MET A 192 10.04 -5.18 12.30
CA MET A 192 11.15 -5.21 13.26
C MET A 192 12.48 -5.62 12.61
N LEU A 193 12.44 -6.41 11.56
CA LEU A 193 13.62 -6.88 10.84
C LEU A 193 13.99 -6.03 9.61
N GLY A 194 13.26 -4.97 9.33
CA GLY A 194 13.50 -4.14 8.15
C GLY A 194 13.22 -4.85 6.82
N LEU A 195 12.27 -5.77 6.81
CA LEU A 195 11.95 -6.64 5.67
C LEU A 195 10.47 -6.55 5.30
N CYS A 196 10.08 -7.16 4.18
CA CYS A 196 8.68 -7.49 3.90
C CYS A 196 8.40 -8.98 4.18
N VAL A 197 7.13 -9.33 4.35
CA VAL A 197 6.72 -10.70 4.73
C VAL A 197 7.17 -11.77 3.72
N GLY A 198 7.24 -11.43 2.44
CA GLY A 198 7.73 -12.34 1.40
C GLY A 198 9.21 -12.71 1.55
N GLN A 199 10.02 -11.85 2.17
CA GLN A 199 11.43 -12.11 2.47
C GLN A 199 11.60 -13.02 3.69
N LEU A 200 10.65 -13.01 4.64
CA LEU A 200 10.67 -13.92 5.79
C LEU A 200 10.25 -15.34 5.38
N SER A 201 9.13 -15.46 4.70
CA SER A 201 8.62 -16.74 4.22
C SER A 201 7.63 -16.54 3.08
N SER A 202 8.02 -16.94 1.88
CA SER A 202 7.18 -16.84 0.67
C SER A 202 5.91 -17.70 0.71
N SER A 203 5.87 -18.72 1.56
CA SER A 203 4.74 -19.64 1.72
C SER A 203 3.78 -19.26 2.85
N SER A 204 4.12 -18.25 3.67
CA SER A 204 3.29 -17.81 4.79
C SER A 204 1.94 -17.22 4.33
N THR A 205 0.96 -17.23 5.20
CA THR A 205 -0.35 -16.59 4.94
C THR A 205 -0.17 -15.12 4.60
N ALA A 206 0.64 -14.38 5.36
CA ALA A 206 0.91 -12.96 5.13
C ALA A 206 1.54 -12.70 3.74
N ALA A 207 2.50 -13.53 3.32
CA ALA A 207 3.11 -13.41 1.99
C ALA A 207 2.11 -13.70 0.87
N LYS A 208 1.21 -14.67 1.04
CA LYS A 208 0.14 -14.96 0.09
C LYS A 208 -0.88 -13.83 -0.01
N GLU A 209 -1.27 -13.24 1.13
CA GLU A 209 -2.16 -12.07 1.16
C GLU A 209 -1.53 -10.88 0.42
N MET A 210 -0.26 -10.56 0.69
CA MET A 210 0.43 -9.47 -0.01
C MET A 210 0.66 -9.79 -1.49
N SER A 211 0.86 -11.05 -1.85
CA SER A 211 0.92 -11.48 -3.24
C SER A 211 -0.42 -11.20 -3.96
N ALA A 212 -1.54 -11.62 -3.38
CA ALA A 212 -2.87 -11.40 -3.95
C ALA A 212 -3.22 -9.91 -4.06
N LEU A 213 -2.95 -9.13 -3.01
CA LEU A 213 -3.15 -7.68 -3.02
C LEU A 213 -2.29 -6.99 -4.09
N SER A 214 -1.04 -7.43 -4.24
CA SER A 214 -0.14 -6.91 -5.27
C SER A 214 -0.65 -7.23 -6.69
N ASP A 215 -1.18 -8.44 -6.93
CA ASP A 215 -1.78 -8.82 -8.22
C ASP A 215 -2.99 -7.96 -8.56
N GLU A 216 -3.88 -7.72 -7.59
CA GLU A 216 -5.06 -6.88 -7.74
C GLU A 216 -4.68 -5.43 -8.03
N VAL A 217 -3.78 -4.83 -7.25
CA VAL A 217 -3.29 -3.46 -7.41
C VAL A 217 -2.57 -3.26 -8.75
N LEU A 218 -1.66 -4.17 -9.12
CA LEU A 218 -0.94 -4.09 -10.40
C LEU A 218 -1.89 -4.22 -11.60
N THR A 219 -2.94 -5.01 -11.48
CA THR A 219 -3.98 -5.14 -12.51
C THR A 219 -4.76 -3.83 -12.66
N LEU A 220 -5.20 -3.22 -11.56
CA LEU A 220 -5.90 -1.94 -11.57
C LEU A 220 -5.04 -0.80 -12.15
N LEU A 221 -3.74 -0.81 -11.87
CA LEU A 221 -2.77 0.16 -12.42
C LEU A 221 -2.43 -0.10 -13.89
N GLY A 222 -2.75 -1.28 -14.44
CA GLY A 222 -2.35 -1.69 -15.78
C GLY A 222 -0.86 -2.04 -15.89
N LEU A 223 -0.24 -2.45 -14.77
CA LEU A 223 1.16 -2.88 -14.68
C LEU A 223 1.32 -4.41 -14.69
N ALA A 224 0.22 -5.17 -14.65
CA ALA A 224 0.30 -6.63 -14.64
C ALA A 224 1.11 -7.13 -15.85
N LYS A 225 2.29 -7.71 -15.58
CA LYS A 225 3.07 -8.39 -16.61
C LYS A 225 2.32 -9.66 -17.00
N SER A 226 2.03 -9.83 -18.29
CA SER A 226 1.47 -11.11 -18.77
C SER A 226 2.41 -12.23 -18.33
N VAL A 227 1.89 -13.17 -17.54
CA VAL A 227 2.64 -14.37 -17.19
C VAL A 227 2.80 -15.16 -18.49
N ALA A 228 3.96 -15.03 -19.14
CA ALA A 228 4.32 -15.89 -20.25
C ALA A 228 4.40 -17.31 -19.70
N VAL A 229 3.37 -18.09 -19.93
CA VAL A 229 3.35 -19.52 -19.63
C VAL A 229 4.49 -20.14 -20.42
N LYS A 230 5.65 -20.39 -19.78
CA LYS A 230 6.67 -21.26 -20.32
C LYS A 230 6.05 -22.64 -20.49
N ARG A 231 5.43 -22.90 -21.65
CA ARG A 231 5.12 -24.26 -22.08
C ARG A 231 6.44 -25.02 -22.11
N LYS A 232 6.67 -25.88 -21.12
CA LYS A 232 7.70 -26.91 -21.19
C LYS A 232 7.36 -27.76 -22.42
N GLY A 233 8.08 -27.54 -23.51
CA GLY A 233 8.05 -28.46 -24.63
C GLY A 233 8.49 -29.83 -24.15
N LYS A 234 7.58 -30.79 -24.19
CA LYS A 234 7.94 -32.19 -24.13
C LYS A 234 8.82 -32.50 -25.36
N ARG A 235 10.03 -32.87 -25.10
CA ARG A 235 10.82 -33.75 -26.01
C ARG A 235 11.11 -35.03 -25.26
#